data_01cb99031f6ed155f539b2b5f345e91d
#
_entry.id   01cb99031f6ed155f539b2b5f345e91d
#
_cell.length_a   1.000
_cell.length_b   1.000
_cell.length_c   1.000
_cell.angle_alpha   90.00
_cell.angle_beta   90.00
_cell.angle_gamma   90.00
#
_symmetry.space_group_name_H-M   'P 1'
#
loop_
_entity.id
_entity.type
_entity.pdbx_description
1 polymer ?
#
loop_
_entity_poly.entity_id
_entity_poly.type
_entity_poly.pdbx_seq_one_letter_code
_entity_poly.pdbx_strand_id
1 'polypeptide(L)'
;GGTFDLDTDSNGRWSVEKFKGLIFQMERDANAIAQRTRRGKGNMILCSADVASALTMAGVLDYTPALNANLNVDDTGNTFAGVLQGKYRVYIDPFAANVAATQYYVMGYKGSSPYDAGLFYCPYVPLQMVRAVGQDTFQPKIGFKTRYGMVENPFSQGTTQGLGTLTRNTNRYYRRVKVSNLM
;
A
#
# COMPACT_ATOMS: atom_id res chain seq x y z
N GLY A 1 -2.60 3.89 12.86
CA GLY A 1 -2.25 4.91 11.91
C GLY A 1 -2.31 6.29 12.53
N GLY A 2 -1.65 7.21 11.94
CA GLY A 2 -1.58 8.59 12.41
C GLY A 2 -1.31 9.51 11.24
N THR A 3 -1.00 10.75 11.55
CA THR A 3 -0.51 11.74 10.60
C THR A 3 0.95 12.01 10.92
N PHE A 4 1.79 12.01 9.92
CA PHE A 4 3.16 12.44 10.00
C PHE A 4 3.29 13.77 9.26
N ASP A 5 3.73 14.81 9.96
CA ASP A 5 3.95 16.13 9.42
C ASP A 5 5.42 16.30 9.09
N LEU A 6 5.72 16.58 7.83
CA LEU A 6 7.09 16.86 7.39
C LEU A 6 7.56 18.25 7.80
N ASP A 7 6.65 19.17 8.10
CA ASP A 7 6.97 20.54 8.50
C ASP A 7 6.72 20.77 9.99
N THR A 8 7.24 19.90 10.83
CA THR A 8 7.18 20.09 12.30
C THR A 8 8.03 21.26 12.79
N ASP A 9 8.85 21.84 11.94
CA ASP A 9 9.74 22.95 12.30
C ASP A 9 9.33 24.22 11.57
N SER A 10 9.12 25.30 12.30
CA SER A 10 8.59 26.59 11.84
C SER A 10 9.46 27.32 10.80
N ASN A 11 10.54 26.74 10.34
CA ASN A 11 11.49 27.38 9.44
C ASN A 11 11.25 27.17 7.94
N GLY A 12 10.22 26.43 7.54
CA GLY A 12 9.85 26.25 6.12
C GLY A 12 10.95 25.66 5.22
N ARG A 13 12.03 25.16 5.78
CA ARG A 13 13.14 24.59 5.02
C ARG A 13 12.98 23.09 4.85
N TRP A 14 12.93 22.67 3.64
CA TRP A 14 13.09 21.27 3.26
C TRP A 14 14.52 20.84 3.58
N SER A 15 14.71 20.11 4.67
CA SER A 15 16.01 19.55 5.02
C SER A 15 15.99 18.04 4.90
N VAL A 16 17.13 17.45 4.56
CA VAL A 16 17.32 15.99 4.52
C VAL A 16 16.96 15.35 5.87
N GLU A 17 17.10 16.07 6.97
CA GLU A 17 16.75 15.60 8.32
C GLU A 17 15.25 15.32 8.47
N LYS A 18 14.39 16.10 7.83
CA LYS A 18 12.93 15.87 7.84
C LYS A 18 12.56 14.56 7.16
N PHE A 19 13.21 14.24 6.05
CA PHE A 19 13.00 12.97 5.36
C PHE A 19 13.53 11.78 6.16
N LYS A 20 14.60 11.94 6.92
CA LYS A 20 15.07 10.93 7.87
C LYS A 20 14.07 10.68 8.99
N GLY A 21 13.37 11.71 9.44
CA GLY A 21 12.26 11.59 10.38
C GLY A 21 11.12 10.72 9.85
N LEU A 22 10.81 10.82 8.57
CA LEU A 22 9.82 9.96 7.91
C LEU A 22 10.24 8.49 7.96
N ILE A 23 11.51 8.19 7.70
CA ILE A 23 12.05 6.83 7.78
C ILE A 23 11.96 6.29 9.20
N PHE A 24 12.29 7.10 10.18
CA PHE A 24 12.15 6.71 11.58
C PHE A 24 10.70 6.40 11.96
N GLN A 25 9.73 7.18 11.45
CA GLN A 25 8.32 6.90 11.65
C GLN A 25 7.90 5.57 11.00
N MET A 26 8.39 5.29 9.79
CA MET A 26 8.15 4.01 9.13
C MET A 26 8.70 2.84 9.95
N GLU A 27 9.88 2.99 10.53
CA GLU A 27 10.48 1.99 11.41
C GLU A 27 9.65 1.77 12.68
N ARG A 28 9.14 2.84 13.29
CA ARG A 28 8.22 2.74 14.44
C ARG A 28 6.93 2.01 14.09
N ASP A 29 6.37 2.27 12.92
CA ASP A 29 5.16 1.59 12.46
C ASP A 29 5.41 0.10 12.21
N ALA A 30 6.56 -0.25 11.65
CA ALA A 30 6.96 -1.64 11.49
C ALA A 30 7.11 -2.36 12.83
N ASN A 31 7.73 -1.71 13.82
CA ASN A 31 7.86 -2.25 15.18
C ASN A 31 6.49 -2.40 15.85
N ALA A 32 5.58 -1.45 15.66
CA ALA A 32 4.22 -1.53 16.19
C ALA A 32 3.43 -2.72 15.59
N ILE A 33 3.65 -3.03 14.32
CA ILE A 33 3.07 -4.23 13.70
C ILE A 33 3.64 -5.50 14.37
N ALA A 34 4.95 -5.55 14.58
CA ALA A 34 5.58 -6.69 15.28
C ALA A 34 5.01 -6.90 16.69
N GLN A 35 4.83 -5.82 17.44
CA GLN A 35 4.27 -5.88 18.79
C GLN A 35 2.81 -6.34 18.81
N ARG A 36 2.03 -5.94 17.82
CA ARG A 36 0.60 -6.26 17.74
C ARG A 36 0.34 -7.66 17.20
N THR A 37 1.09 -8.07 16.20
CA THR A 37 0.90 -9.38 15.55
C THR A 37 1.70 -10.47 16.22
N ARG A 38 2.85 -10.14 16.82
CA ARG A 38 3.84 -11.09 17.36
C ARG A 38 4.30 -12.14 16.35
N ARG A 39 4.15 -11.84 15.06
CA ARG A 39 4.56 -12.71 13.96
C ARG A 39 5.80 -12.22 13.25
N GLY A 40 5.98 -10.94 13.15
CA GLY A 40 7.12 -10.35 12.50
C GLY A 40 6.96 -8.85 12.31
N LYS A 41 8.06 -8.22 12.00
CA LYS A 41 8.14 -6.79 11.71
C LYS A 41 7.55 -6.50 10.32
N GLY A 42 6.95 -5.33 10.14
CA GLY A 42 6.52 -4.88 8.82
C GLY A 42 7.66 -5.00 7.80
N ASN A 43 7.35 -5.51 6.62
CA ASN A 43 8.35 -5.82 5.58
C ASN A 43 8.00 -5.24 4.21
N MET A 44 6.85 -4.61 4.07
CA MET A 44 6.41 -3.99 2.83
C MET A 44 5.85 -2.60 3.07
N ILE A 45 6.10 -1.71 2.13
CA ILE A 45 5.60 -0.35 2.10
C ILE A 45 4.88 -0.13 0.78
N LEU A 46 3.65 0.32 0.85
CA LEU A 46 2.91 0.83 -0.30
C LEU A 46 2.78 2.34 -0.13
N CYS A 47 3.22 3.11 -1.10
CA CYS A 47 3.20 4.57 -1.02
C CYS A 47 2.75 5.21 -2.33
N SER A 48 2.40 6.50 -2.27
CA SER A 48 2.18 7.31 -3.45
C SER A 48 3.51 7.66 -4.14
N ALA A 49 3.44 8.10 -5.39
CA ALA A 49 4.61 8.49 -6.16
C ALA A 49 5.41 9.63 -5.47
N ASP A 50 4.72 10.60 -4.87
CA ASP A 50 5.36 11.73 -4.20
C ASP A 50 6.12 11.31 -2.95
N VAL A 51 5.55 10.39 -2.15
CA VAL A 51 6.24 9.82 -0.99
C VAL A 51 7.47 9.02 -1.43
N ALA A 52 7.38 8.27 -2.52
CA ALA A 52 8.52 7.56 -3.07
C ALA A 52 9.63 8.52 -3.54
N SER A 53 9.26 9.64 -4.15
CA SER A 53 10.20 10.70 -4.54
C SER A 53 10.89 11.32 -3.33
N ALA A 54 10.14 11.54 -2.25
CA ALA A 54 10.71 12.03 -0.99
C ALA A 54 11.72 11.04 -0.38
N LEU A 55 11.43 9.74 -0.42
CA LEU A 55 12.36 8.70 0.03
C LEU A 55 13.62 8.64 -0.83
N THR A 56 13.49 8.87 -2.12
CA THR A 56 14.64 8.97 -3.04
C THR A 56 15.50 10.18 -2.72
N MET A 57 14.90 11.34 -2.46
CA MET A 57 15.63 12.55 -2.07
C MET A 57 16.37 12.37 -0.75
N ALA A 58 15.85 11.55 0.14
CA ALA A 58 16.56 11.20 1.39
C ALA A 58 17.83 10.34 1.14
N GLY A 59 18.04 9.86 -0.09
CA GLY A 59 19.19 9.04 -0.46
C GLY A 59 19.18 7.64 0.17
N VAL A 60 18.01 7.15 0.59
CA VAL A 60 17.87 5.91 1.38
C VAL A 60 17.10 4.84 0.63
N LEU A 61 16.37 5.20 -0.42
CA LEU A 61 15.73 4.25 -1.30
C LEU A 61 16.75 3.78 -2.35
N ASP A 62 17.24 2.59 -2.16
CA ASP A 62 18.02 1.91 -3.19
C ASP A 62 17.04 1.44 -4.27
N TYR A 63 16.98 2.16 -5.37
CA TYR A 63 16.35 1.63 -6.57
C TYR A 63 17.10 0.36 -6.95
N THR A 64 16.39 -0.73 -7.00
CA THR A 64 16.90 -1.90 -7.68
C THR A 64 17.20 -1.45 -9.10
N PRO A 65 18.46 -1.41 -9.52
CA PRO A 65 18.78 -0.85 -10.82
C PRO A 65 17.94 -1.54 -11.88
N ALA A 66 17.39 -0.77 -12.78
CA ALA A 66 16.58 -1.24 -13.91
C ALA A 66 17.35 -2.18 -14.88
N LEU A 67 18.47 -2.70 -14.46
CA LEU A 67 19.27 -3.74 -15.11
C LEU A 67 18.54 -5.08 -15.16
N ASN A 68 17.56 -5.32 -14.31
CA ASN A 68 16.60 -6.37 -14.54
C ASN A 68 15.47 -5.80 -15.41
N ALA A 69 15.53 -6.11 -16.69
CA ALA A 69 14.51 -5.78 -17.69
C ALA A 69 13.09 -6.32 -17.36
N ASN A 70 12.94 -6.96 -16.24
CA ASN A 70 11.68 -7.37 -15.65
C ASN A 70 11.39 -6.44 -14.46
N LEU A 71 10.85 -5.26 -14.77
CA LEU A 71 9.96 -4.60 -13.84
C LEU A 71 8.82 -5.59 -13.58
N ASN A 72 8.90 -6.29 -12.48
CA ASN A 72 7.79 -7.11 -12.02
C ASN A 72 6.65 -6.15 -11.66
N VAL A 73 5.87 -5.81 -12.67
CA VAL A 73 4.55 -5.23 -12.47
C VAL A 73 3.71 -6.35 -11.91
N ASP A 74 3.30 -6.22 -10.66
CA ASP A 74 2.31 -7.10 -10.08
C ASP A 74 1.06 -7.09 -10.96
N ASP A 75 0.28 -8.18 -10.97
CA ASP A 75 -0.98 -8.31 -11.74
C ASP A 75 -1.98 -7.17 -11.47
N THR A 76 -1.78 -6.43 -10.39
CA THR A 76 -2.55 -5.24 -10.01
C THR A 76 -2.03 -3.94 -10.62
N GLY A 77 -0.93 -3.97 -11.38
CA GLY A 77 -0.30 -2.76 -11.93
C GLY A 77 0.58 -1.98 -10.95
N ASN A 78 0.77 -2.47 -9.75
CA ASN A 78 1.66 -1.84 -8.76
C ASN A 78 3.12 -2.04 -9.17
N THR A 79 3.86 -0.96 -9.21
CA THR A 79 5.27 -1.00 -9.61
C THR A 79 6.16 -1.18 -8.37
N PHE A 80 6.96 -2.23 -8.38
CA PHE A 80 8.01 -2.40 -7.38
C PHE A 80 9.11 -1.36 -7.61
N ALA A 81 9.32 -0.47 -6.63
CA ALA A 81 10.30 0.61 -6.75
C ALA A 81 11.69 0.22 -6.25
N GLY A 82 11.78 -0.63 -5.24
CA GLY A 82 13.07 -1.01 -4.66
C GLY A 82 12.96 -1.44 -3.21
N VAL A 83 14.12 -1.49 -2.55
CA VAL A 83 14.22 -1.89 -1.15
C VAL A 83 14.73 -0.72 -0.32
N LEU A 84 14.00 -0.37 0.71
CA LEU A 84 14.39 0.66 1.67
C LEU A 84 15.24 0.02 2.78
N GLN A 85 16.45 0.53 2.99
CA GLN A 85 17.41 0.05 4.02
C GLN A 85 17.68 -1.47 3.99
N GLY A 86 17.54 -2.12 2.84
CA GLY A 86 17.71 -3.57 2.73
C GLY A 86 16.65 -4.42 3.44
N LYS A 87 15.60 -3.80 4.01
CA LYS A 87 14.60 -4.48 4.85
C LYS A 87 13.18 -4.41 4.28
N TYR A 88 12.79 -3.27 3.72
CA TYR A 88 11.42 -2.99 3.31
C TYR A 88 11.30 -2.96 1.81
N ARG A 89 10.38 -3.75 1.27
CA ARG A 89 10.01 -3.69 -0.15
C ARG A 89 9.07 -2.53 -0.36
N VAL A 90 9.43 -1.62 -1.24
CA VAL A 90 8.63 -0.43 -1.56
C VAL A 90 7.89 -0.63 -2.86
N TYR A 91 6.59 -0.45 -2.82
CA TYR A 91 5.70 -0.49 -3.98
C TYR A 91 5.07 0.89 -4.16
N ILE A 92 5.01 1.35 -5.40
CA ILE A 92 4.38 2.62 -5.75
C ILE A 92 2.99 2.32 -6.30
N ASP A 93 1.99 3.02 -5.78
CA ASP A 93 0.64 3.02 -6.34
C ASP A 93 0.53 4.19 -7.33
N PRO A 94 0.52 3.91 -8.66
CA PRO A 94 0.41 4.96 -9.66
C PRO A 94 -1.00 5.56 -9.75
N PHE A 95 -1.99 4.88 -9.17
CA PHE A 95 -3.39 5.32 -9.18
C PHE A 95 -3.79 6.09 -7.92
N ALA A 96 -2.89 6.23 -6.96
CA ALA A 96 -3.14 7.06 -5.79
C ALA A 96 -3.43 8.49 -6.24
N ALA A 97 -4.55 9.05 -5.76
CA ALA A 97 -4.92 10.42 -6.07
C ALA A 97 -3.80 11.38 -5.61
N ASN A 98 -3.24 12.10 -6.55
CA ASN A 98 -2.16 13.04 -6.30
C ASN A 98 -2.73 14.38 -5.83
N VAL A 99 -3.38 14.36 -4.65
CA VAL A 99 -3.86 15.57 -3.99
C VAL A 99 -2.83 15.94 -2.93
N ALA A 100 -2.20 17.09 -3.08
CA ALA A 100 -1.11 17.59 -2.22
C ALA A 100 -1.40 17.47 -0.72
N ALA A 101 -2.68 17.58 -0.32
CA ALA A 101 -3.09 17.53 1.08
C ALA A 101 -3.26 16.10 1.65
N THR A 102 -3.19 15.04 0.85
CA THR A 102 -3.57 13.68 1.28
C THR A 102 -2.64 12.58 0.78
N GLN A 103 -1.36 12.74 0.98
CA GLN A 103 -0.40 11.69 0.67
C GLN A 103 -0.38 10.63 1.79
N TYR A 104 -0.27 9.37 1.41
CA TYR A 104 -0.27 8.25 2.34
C TYR A 104 0.83 7.26 2.05
N TYR A 105 1.29 6.61 3.10
CA TYR A 105 1.96 5.33 2.96
C TYR A 105 1.28 4.28 3.86
N VAL A 106 1.37 3.05 3.43
CA VAL A 106 0.88 1.89 4.18
C VAL A 106 2.05 0.98 4.47
N MET A 107 2.32 0.78 5.76
CA MET A 107 3.27 -0.23 6.23
C MET A 107 2.51 -1.54 6.44
N GLY A 108 3.01 -2.64 5.88
CA GLY A 108 2.38 -3.94 5.99
C GLY A 108 3.37 -5.04 6.34
N TYR A 109 2.83 -6.15 6.83
CA TYR A 109 3.55 -7.37 7.05
C TYR A 109 2.94 -8.52 6.26
N LYS A 110 3.79 -9.26 5.57
CA LYS A 110 3.44 -10.52 4.93
C LYS A 110 4.53 -11.55 5.24
N GLY A 111 4.13 -12.67 5.83
CA GLY A 111 5.03 -13.78 6.10
C GLY A 111 5.30 -14.64 4.87
N SER A 112 6.14 -15.65 5.05
CA SER A 112 6.48 -16.62 4.00
C SER A 112 5.32 -17.58 3.69
N SER A 113 4.48 -17.88 4.67
CA SER A 113 3.30 -18.72 4.48
C SER A 113 2.19 -17.95 3.76
N PRO A 114 1.44 -18.60 2.83
CA PRO A 114 0.28 -17.98 2.19
C PRO A 114 -0.79 -17.53 3.18
N TYR A 115 -0.89 -18.16 4.33
CA TYR A 115 -1.87 -17.86 5.38
C TYR A 115 -1.41 -16.76 6.35
N ASP A 116 -0.14 -16.39 6.33
CA ASP A 116 0.42 -15.34 7.18
C ASP A 116 0.37 -13.98 6.49
N ALA A 117 -0.83 -13.50 6.31
CA ALA A 117 -1.13 -12.22 5.69
C ALA A 117 -2.33 -11.55 6.37
N GLY A 118 -2.45 -10.25 6.23
CA GLY A 118 -3.55 -9.48 6.81
C GLY A 118 -4.75 -9.31 5.91
N LEU A 119 -4.59 -9.56 4.61
CA LEU A 119 -5.63 -9.42 3.61
C LEU A 119 -5.51 -10.55 2.59
N PHE A 120 -6.63 -11.15 2.27
CA PHE A 120 -6.71 -12.22 1.28
C PHE A 120 -7.61 -11.79 0.14
N TYR A 121 -7.08 -11.81 -1.06
CA TYR A 121 -7.82 -11.63 -2.29
C TYR A 121 -8.07 -13.00 -2.93
N CYS A 122 -9.34 -13.36 -3.08
CA CYS A 122 -9.77 -14.65 -3.58
C CYS A 122 -10.54 -14.44 -4.88
N PRO A 123 -9.89 -14.43 -6.05
CA PRO A 123 -10.57 -14.34 -7.34
C PRO A 123 -11.29 -15.64 -7.62
N TYR A 124 -12.60 -15.55 -7.90
CA TYR A 124 -13.42 -16.69 -8.29
C TYR A 124 -13.59 -16.77 -9.81
N VAL A 125 -13.93 -15.64 -10.42
CA VAL A 125 -14.05 -15.51 -11.87
C VAL A 125 -13.11 -14.39 -12.31
N PRO A 126 -12.17 -14.66 -13.22
CA PRO A 126 -11.28 -13.61 -13.74
C PRO A 126 -12.08 -12.57 -14.52
N LEU A 127 -11.47 -11.45 -14.84
CA LEU A 127 -12.08 -10.42 -15.64
C LEU A 127 -12.41 -10.98 -17.04
N GLN A 128 -13.68 -10.99 -17.37
CA GLN A 128 -14.20 -11.49 -18.65
C GLN A 128 -14.90 -10.37 -19.40
N MET A 129 -14.62 -10.28 -20.68
CA MET A 129 -15.33 -9.39 -21.58
C MET A 129 -16.48 -10.17 -22.25
N VAL A 130 -17.66 -9.59 -22.23
CA VAL A 130 -18.86 -10.13 -22.89
C VAL A 130 -19.30 -9.13 -23.96
N ARG A 131 -19.49 -9.61 -25.17
CA ARG A 131 -20.05 -8.82 -26.27
C ARG A 131 -21.46 -9.30 -26.54
N ALA A 132 -22.37 -8.38 -26.73
CA ALA A 132 -23.74 -8.64 -27.11
C ALA A 132 -24.24 -7.55 -28.07
N VAL A 133 -25.21 -7.89 -28.90
CA VAL A 133 -25.92 -6.92 -29.73
C VAL A 133 -27.24 -6.60 -29.06
N GLY A 134 -27.57 -5.32 -28.92
CA GLY A 134 -28.83 -4.89 -28.34
C GLY A 134 -30.00 -5.26 -29.27
N GLN A 135 -31.05 -5.90 -28.73
CA GLN A 135 -32.19 -6.34 -29.49
C GLN A 135 -32.99 -5.19 -30.13
N ASP A 136 -33.08 -4.07 -29.43
CA ASP A 136 -33.91 -2.94 -29.85
C ASP A 136 -33.16 -1.91 -30.71
N THR A 137 -31.85 -1.78 -30.51
CA THR A 137 -31.04 -0.73 -31.14
C THR A 137 -30.01 -1.26 -32.13
N PHE A 138 -29.79 -2.57 -32.20
CA PHE A 138 -28.73 -3.23 -32.99
C PHE A 138 -27.32 -2.69 -32.73
N GLN A 139 -27.14 -1.97 -31.61
CA GLN A 139 -25.86 -1.42 -31.23
C GLN A 139 -25.02 -2.46 -30.49
N PRO A 140 -23.71 -2.52 -30.74
CA PRO A 140 -22.82 -3.41 -29.99
C PRO A 140 -22.73 -2.95 -28.53
N LYS A 141 -22.93 -3.89 -27.60
CA LYS A 141 -22.78 -3.69 -26.17
C LYS A 141 -21.59 -4.50 -25.69
N ILE A 142 -20.68 -3.88 -24.96
CA ILE A 142 -19.53 -4.52 -24.33
C ILE A 142 -19.70 -4.42 -22.83
N GLY A 143 -19.63 -5.56 -22.15
CA GLY A 143 -19.69 -5.65 -20.70
C GLY A 143 -18.44 -6.35 -20.15
N PHE A 144 -17.96 -5.89 -19.02
CA PHE A 144 -16.91 -6.56 -18.27
C PHE A 144 -17.50 -7.10 -16.97
N LYS A 145 -17.18 -8.34 -16.66
CA LYS A 145 -17.61 -8.97 -15.40
C LYS A 145 -16.44 -9.66 -14.71
N THR A 146 -16.44 -9.59 -13.39
CA THR A 146 -15.55 -10.35 -12.53
C THR A 146 -16.26 -10.74 -11.25
N ARG A 147 -15.81 -11.78 -10.60
CA ARG A 147 -16.27 -12.18 -9.26
C ARG A 147 -15.06 -12.46 -8.39
N TYR A 148 -14.98 -11.79 -7.25
CA TYR A 148 -13.91 -11.96 -6.30
C TYR A 148 -14.43 -11.81 -4.87
N GLY A 149 -13.72 -12.39 -3.94
CA GLY A 149 -13.92 -12.18 -2.52
C GLY A 149 -12.68 -11.51 -1.93
N MET A 150 -12.88 -10.65 -0.95
CA MET A 150 -11.81 -10.11 -0.14
C MET A 150 -12.10 -10.39 1.32
N VAL A 151 -11.13 -10.94 2.01
CA VAL A 151 -11.25 -11.31 3.43
C VAL A 151 -10.08 -10.69 4.19
N GLU A 152 -10.40 -10.06 5.30
CA GLU A 152 -9.43 -9.57 6.26
C GLU A 152 -9.04 -10.70 7.22
N ASN A 153 -7.82 -10.64 7.78
CA ASN A 153 -7.38 -11.63 8.75
C ASN A 153 -8.33 -11.69 9.94
N PRO A 154 -8.82 -12.89 10.35
CA PRO A 154 -9.81 -13.05 11.43
C PRO A 154 -9.32 -12.62 12.81
N PHE A 155 -8.02 -12.40 12.98
CA PHE A 155 -7.45 -11.86 14.22
C PHE A 155 -7.41 -10.32 14.24
N SER A 156 -7.83 -9.66 13.18
CA SER A 156 -8.11 -8.24 13.25
C SER A 156 -9.38 -8.04 14.10
N GLN A 157 -9.34 -7.11 15.05
CA GLN A 157 -10.45 -6.88 15.94
C GLN A 157 -11.69 -6.37 15.19
N GLY A 158 -12.62 -7.25 14.95
CA GLY A 158 -13.99 -6.91 14.60
C GLY A 158 -14.92 -7.58 15.63
N THR A 159 -15.91 -6.86 16.10
CA THR A 159 -16.85 -7.36 17.12
C THR A 159 -17.83 -8.41 16.60
N THR A 160 -17.82 -8.67 15.29
CA THR A 160 -18.78 -9.61 14.69
C THR A 160 -18.04 -10.53 13.74
N GLN A 161 -17.74 -11.73 14.21
CA GLN A 161 -17.19 -12.78 13.36
C GLN A 161 -18.21 -13.12 12.25
N GLY A 162 -17.75 -13.12 11.02
CA GLY A 162 -18.49 -13.67 9.90
C GLY A 162 -19.46 -12.74 9.15
N LEU A 163 -19.64 -11.50 9.57
CA LEU A 163 -20.59 -10.59 8.93
C LEU A 163 -19.97 -9.49 8.07
N GLY A 164 -18.76 -9.68 7.58
CA GLY A 164 -18.19 -8.90 6.45
C GLY A 164 -18.05 -7.40 6.60
N THR A 165 -18.32 -6.82 7.75
CA THR A 165 -18.16 -5.38 7.96
C THR A 165 -16.76 -5.09 8.45
N LEU A 166 -15.91 -4.60 7.55
CA LEU A 166 -14.57 -4.14 7.89
C LEU A 166 -14.67 -2.90 8.79
N THR A 167 -14.35 -3.06 10.05
CA THR A 167 -14.22 -1.92 10.96
C THR A 167 -12.92 -1.17 10.66
N ARG A 168 -12.98 0.13 10.43
CA ARG A 168 -11.79 0.94 10.14
C ARG A 168 -10.77 0.83 11.27
N ASN A 169 -9.47 0.78 10.91
CA ASN A 169 -8.31 0.80 11.82
C ASN A 169 -8.17 -0.44 12.72
N THR A 170 -8.79 -1.56 12.40
CA THR A 170 -8.72 -2.79 13.19
C THR A 170 -7.68 -3.79 12.70
N ASN A 171 -7.26 -3.71 11.43
CA ASN A 171 -6.27 -4.63 10.89
C ASN A 171 -4.91 -4.44 11.59
N ARG A 172 -4.39 -5.51 12.19
CA ARG A 172 -3.12 -5.49 12.93
C ARG A 172 -1.90 -5.64 12.04
N TYR A 173 -2.09 -6.14 10.82
CA TYR A 173 -1.02 -6.40 9.85
C TYR A 173 -0.64 -5.16 9.03
N TYR A 174 -1.51 -4.14 9.03
CA TYR A 174 -1.31 -2.93 8.24
C TYR A 174 -1.46 -1.67 9.10
N ARG A 175 -0.66 -0.67 8.76
CA ARG A 175 -0.75 0.67 9.33
C ARG A 175 -0.71 1.69 8.20
N ARG A 176 -1.75 2.50 8.10
CA ARG A 176 -1.81 3.63 7.18
C ARG A 176 -1.44 4.91 7.92
N VAL A 177 -0.52 5.66 7.35
CA VAL A 177 -0.09 6.96 7.88
C VAL A 177 -0.28 8.02 6.79
N LYS A 178 -0.88 9.13 7.17
CA LYS A 178 -0.97 10.32 6.31
C LYS A 178 0.32 11.11 6.44
N VAL A 179 0.89 11.52 5.31
CA VAL A 179 2.02 12.43 5.25
C VAL A 179 1.49 13.79 4.84
N SER A 180 1.68 14.80 5.66
CA SER A 180 1.30 16.18 5.37
C SER A 180 2.52 17.04 5.08
N ASN A 181 2.28 18.17 4.41
CA ASN A 181 3.32 19.15 4.06
C ASN A 181 4.48 18.56 3.24
N LEU A 182 4.13 17.67 2.32
CA LEU A 182 5.10 17.10 1.39
C LEU A 182 5.48 18.08 0.27
N MET A 183 4.57 19.01 -0.03
CA MET A 183 4.74 20.12 -0.97
C MET A 183 4.20 21.40 -0.38
#